data_6a33c4c98a0f0d315976ca5b6c20ec29
#
_entry.id   6a33c4c98a0f0d315976ca5b6c20ec29
#
_cell.length_a   1.000
_cell.length_b   1.000
_cell.length_c   1.000
_cell.angle_alpha   90.00
_cell.angle_beta   90.00
_cell.angle_gamma   90.00
#
_symmetry.space_group_name_H-M   'P 1'
#
loop_
_entity.id
_entity.type
_entity.pdbx_description
1 polymer ?
#
loop_
_entity_poly.entity_id
_entity_poly.type
_entity_poly.pdbx_seq_one_letter_code
_entity_poly.pdbx_strand_id
1 'polypeptide(L)'
;DMTIRCPHDFDERFLLERLSDLYPSTWRFSVDSLVGASPEMLIAAACGTASSRVLAGTCKPGEGQALASSAKDLREHALASESVSSILERLCLDVRTQGPFLLSLPNVTHLATDVRARLGSAHLLDLVAALHPTAAVCGTPRDAAMHLIEELEDTERGRYSGPVGWVDTAGNGEFAIALRCGLASGTRLRLFAGAGIMPDSDPDAELTETEAKMRPLLDALGV
;
A
#
# COMPACT_ATOMS: atom_id res chain seq x y z
N ASP A 1 -2.73 15.76 -2.84
CA ASP A 1 -3.93 15.46 -2.05
C ASP A 1 -5.15 16.25 -2.56
N MET A 2 -6.33 15.84 -2.12
CA MET A 2 -7.60 16.50 -2.47
C MET A 2 -8.45 16.66 -1.21
N THR A 3 -9.10 17.80 -1.01
CA THR A 3 -10.01 18.00 0.13
C THR A 3 -11.46 18.09 -0.32
N ILE A 4 -12.29 17.20 0.21
CA ILE A 4 -13.74 17.19 0.02
C ILE A 4 -14.40 17.86 1.23
N ARG A 5 -15.46 18.63 1.00
CA ARG A 5 -16.29 19.22 2.03
C ARG A 5 -17.70 18.64 1.97
N CYS A 6 -18.23 18.27 3.12
CA CYS A 6 -19.59 17.79 3.29
C CYS A 6 -20.38 18.81 4.12
N PRO A 7 -21.71 18.93 3.94
CA PRO A 7 -22.54 19.76 4.80
C PRO A 7 -22.66 19.25 6.25
N HIS A 8 -22.30 17.98 6.48
CA HIS A 8 -22.34 17.34 7.81
C HIS A 8 -20.96 16.73 8.10
N ASP A 9 -20.72 16.41 9.37
CA ASP A 9 -19.52 15.67 9.79
C ASP A 9 -19.47 14.31 9.09
N PHE A 10 -18.26 13.90 8.71
CA PHE A 10 -18.05 12.62 8.07
C PHE A 10 -18.31 11.47 9.05
N ASP A 11 -19.15 10.53 8.64
CA ASP A 11 -19.38 9.27 9.35
C ASP A 11 -18.41 8.21 8.82
N GLU A 12 -17.38 7.91 9.62
CA GLU A 12 -16.36 6.92 9.27
C GLU A 12 -16.93 5.50 9.13
N ARG A 13 -18.00 5.17 9.90
CA ARG A 13 -18.66 3.85 9.81
C ARG A 13 -19.36 3.69 8.48
N PHE A 14 -20.08 4.72 8.06
CA PHE A 14 -20.72 4.75 6.75
C PHE A 14 -19.69 4.56 5.64
N LEU A 15 -18.54 5.27 5.70
CA LEU A 15 -17.48 5.10 4.73
C LEU A 15 -16.90 3.69 4.72
N LEU A 16 -16.67 3.08 5.89
CA LEU A 16 -16.18 1.70 6.00
C LEU A 16 -17.16 0.68 5.40
N GLU A 17 -18.47 0.83 5.67
CA GLU A 17 -19.51 -0.02 5.08
C GLU A 17 -19.51 0.10 3.57
N ARG A 18 -19.52 1.32 3.02
CA ARG A 18 -19.47 1.55 1.57
C ARG A 18 -18.20 0.98 0.93
N LEU A 19 -17.04 1.17 1.56
CA LEU A 19 -15.77 0.59 1.10
C LEU A 19 -15.80 -0.94 1.17
N SER A 20 -16.48 -1.53 2.17
CA SER A 20 -16.64 -2.97 2.27
C SER A 20 -17.47 -3.55 1.13
N ASP A 21 -18.54 -2.86 0.73
CA ASP A 21 -19.41 -3.29 -0.35
C ASP A 21 -18.73 -3.15 -1.72
N LEU A 22 -18.03 -2.04 -1.94
CA LEU A 22 -17.43 -1.71 -3.23
C LEU A 22 -16.07 -2.39 -3.44
N TYR A 23 -15.28 -2.57 -2.36
CA TYR A 23 -13.91 -3.07 -2.43
C TYR A 23 -13.66 -4.21 -1.42
N PRO A 24 -14.38 -5.35 -1.51
CA PRO A 24 -14.35 -6.42 -0.51
C PRO A 24 -13.00 -7.10 -0.34
N SER A 25 -12.10 -7.02 -1.33
CA SER A 25 -10.77 -7.64 -1.31
C SER A 25 -9.68 -6.77 -0.69
N THR A 26 -10.02 -5.62 -0.09
CA THR A 26 -9.07 -4.68 0.52
C THR A 26 -9.04 -4.78 2.04
N TRP A 27 -7.95 -4.31 2.64
CA TRP A 27 -7.85 -4.08 4.09
C TRP A 27 -8.51 -2.73 4.43
N ARG A 28 -9.67 -2.79 5.06
CA ARG A 28 -10.43 -1.60 5.48
C ARG A 28 -10.04 -1.23 6.89
N PHE A 29 -9.84 0.04 7.13
CA PHE A 29 -9.45 0.55 8.43
C PHE A 29 -10.06 1.93 8.71
N SER A 30 -10.32 2.20 9.99
CA SER A 30 -10.52 3.53 10.55
C SER A 30 -9.80 3.58 11.88
N VAL A 31 -8.80 4.45 11.95
CA VAL A 31 -7.97 4.65 13.15
C VAL A 31 -7.76 6.14 13.34
N ASP A 32 -8.32 6.70 14.40
CA ASP A 32 -8.19 8.11 14.75
C ASP A 32 -8.43 9.01 13.53
N SER A 33 -9.61 8.83 12.94
CA SER A 33 -10.14 9.54 11.76
C SER A 33 -9.39 9.34 10.44
N LEU A 34 -8.35 8.51 10.39
CA LEU A 34 -7.79 8.04 9.13
C LEU A 34 -8.60 6.82 8.65
N VAL A 35 -9.37 6.98 7.58
CA VAL A 35 -10.25 5.95 7.02
C VAL A 35 -9.80 5.56 5.62
N GLY A 36 -9.82 4.26 5.31
CA GLY A 36 -9.39 3.81 3.99
C GLY A 36 -9.61 2.33 3.69
N ALA A 37 -9.25 1.95 2.46
CA ALA A 37 -9.33 0.58 1.94
C ALA A 37 -8.05 0.25 1.16
N SER A 38 -7.04 -0.24 1.86
CA SER A 38 -5.74 -0.54 1.27
C SER A 38 -5.75 -1.84 0.47
N PRO A 39 -5.21 -1.87 -0.73
CA PRO A 39 -4.96 -3.11 -1.46
C PRO A 39 -3.66 -3.81 -1.04
N GLU A 40 -2.81 -3.15 -0.24
CA GLU A 40 -1.43 -3.57 -0.02
C GLU A 40 -1.17 -3.97 1.43
N MET A 41 -0.88 -5.25 1.64
CA MET A 41 -0.43 -5.78 2.92
C MET A 41 1.08 -5.63 3.05
N LEU A 42 1.52 -4.92 4.09
CA LEU A 42 2.93 -4.80 4.43
C LEU A 42 3.47 -6.14 4.94
N ILE A 43 2.86 -6.67 6.00
CA ILE A 43 3.28 -7.92 6.65
C ILE A 43 2.15 -8.47 7.52
N ALA A 44 2.00 -9.77 7.55
CA ALA A 44 1.17 -10.49 8.50
C ALA A 44 1.98 -11.56 9.22
N ALA A 45 1.59 -11.88 10.44
CA ALA A 45 2.15 -12.99 11.20
C ALA A 45 1.02 -13.86 11.78
N ALA A 46 1.13 -15.16 11.58
CA ALA A 46 0.21 -16.12 12.13
C ALA A 46 0.94 -17.43 12.46
N CYS A 47 0.74 -17.94 13.68
CA CYS A 47 1.31 -19.21 14.12
C CYS A 47 2.83 -19.34 13.84
N GLY A 48 3.59 -18.27 14.10
CA GLY A 48 5.05 -18.26 13.93
C GLY A 48 5.53 -18.12 12.47
N THR A 49 4.61 -17.85 11.53
CA THR A 49 4.92 -17.60 10.12
C THR A 49 4.61 -16.17 9.75
N ALA A 50 5.58 -15.47 9.19
CA ALA A 50 5.40 -14.17 8.57
C ALA A 50 5.07 -14.33 7.09
N SER A 51 4.22 -13.45 6.55
CA SER A 51 3.87 -13.40 5.13
C SER A 51 3.67 -11.96 4.66
N SER A 52 4.19 -11.66 3.48
CA SER A 52 4.01 -10.38 2.80
C SER A 52 3.65 -10.62 1.34
N ARG A 53 2.90 -9.72 0.74
CA ARG A 53 2.64 -9.70 -0.70
C ARG A 53 3.07 -8.36 -1.26
N VAL A 54 4.08 -8.38 -2.09
CA VAL A 54 4.59 -7.20 -2.78
C VAL A 54 3.82 -7.02 -4.08
N LEU A 55 3.29 -5.82 -4.29
CA LEU A 55 2.62 -5.40 -5.51
C LEU A 55 3.39 -4.22 -6.12
N ALA A 56 3.91 -4.39 -7.33
CA ALA A 56 4.52 -3.31 -8.10
C ALA A 56 4.35 -3.61 -9.60
N GLY A 57 4.12 -2.57 -10.40
CA GLY A 57 3.66 -2.71 -11.78
C GLY A 57 2.16 -2.98 -11.85
N THR A 58 1.45 -2.15 -12.62
CA THR A 58 -0.02 -2.16 -12.70
C THR A 58 -0.47 -1.91 -14.13
N CYS A 59 -1.52 -2.60 -14.56
CA CYS A 59 -2.19 -2.33 -15.82
C CYS A 59 -3.71 -2.49 -15.72
N LYS A 60 -4.42 -2.10 -16.78
CA LYS A 60 -5.86 -2.31 -16.88
C LYS A 60 -6.19 -3.80 -17.01
N PRO A 61 -7.42 -4.22 -16.62
CA PRO A 61 -7.86 -5.59 -16.85
C PRO A 61 -7.74 -5.97 -18.33
N GLY A 62 -7.19 -7.16 -18.59
CA GLY A 62 -6.93 -7.65 -19.95
C GLY A 62 -5.55 -7.32 -20.53
N GLU A 63 -4.78 -6.41 -19.95
CA GLU A 63 -3.45 -6.02 -20.42
C GLU A 63 -2.31 -6.76 -19.69
N GLY A 64 -2.63 -7.75 -18.86
CA GLY A 64 -1.65 -8.45 -18.01
C GLY A 64 -0.48 -9.09 -18.77
N GLN A 65 -0.69 -9.56 -20.00
CA GLN A 65 0.38 -10.12 -20.81
C GLN A 65 1.44 -9.07 -21.20
N ALA A 66 1.02 -7.84 -21.51
CA ALA A 66 1.91 -6.72 -21.77
C ALA A 66 2.71 -6.36 -20.52
N LEU A 67 2.04 -6.27 -19.35
CA LEU A 67 2.68 -6.04 -18.06
C LEU A 67 3.74 -7.10 -17.74
N ALA A 68 3.41 -8.38 -17.90
CA ALA A 68 4.33 -9.50 -17.65
C ALA A 68 5.53 -9.52 -18.59
N SER A 69 5.47 -8.82 -19.73
CA SER A 69 6.54 -8.72 -20.72
C SER A 69 7.30 -7.40 -20.67
N SER A 70 6.83 -6.44 -19.86
CA SER A 70 7.44 -5.12 -19.72
C SER A 70 8.74 -5.19 -18.92
N ALA A 71 9.87 -4.92 -19.55
CA ALA A 71 11.15 -4.90 -18.86
C ALA A 71 11.26 -3.81 -17.79
N LYS A 72 10.52 -2.68 -17.96
CA LYS A 72 10.41 -1.60 -16.97
C LYS A 72 9.70 -2.11 -15.72
N ASP A 73 8.47 -2.62 -15.89
CA ASP A 73 7.63 -3.07 -14.77
C ASP A 73 8.24 -4.25 -14.02
N LEU A 74 8.88 -5.18 -14.75
CA LEU A 74 9.60 -6.30 -14.12
C LEU A 74 10.80 -5.84 -13.29
N ARG A 75 11.53 -4.80 -13.71
CA ARG A 75 12.63 -4.23 -12.90
C ARG A 75 12.12 -3.51 -11.66
N GLU A 76 11.06 -2.70 -11.80
CA GLU A 76 10.41 -2.04 -10.68
C GLU A 76 9.94 -3.08 -9.66
N HIS A 77 9.25 -4.12 -10.12
CA HIS A 77 8.77 -5.20 -9.29
C HIS A 77 9.91 -5.97 -8.58
N ALA A 78 11.01 -6.23 -9.29
CA ALA A 78 12.17 -6.91 -8.72
C ALA A 78 12.78 -6.09 -7.58
N LEU A 79 12.97 -4.78 -7.75
CA LEU A 79 13.46 -3.89 -6.70
C LEU A 79 12.53 -3.87 -5.48
N ALA A 80 11.22 -3.78 -5.70
CA ALA A 80 10.24 -3.80 -4.62
C ALA A 80 10.26 -5.13 -3.85
N SER A 81 10.27 -6.26 -4.56
CA SER A 81 10.26 -7.59 -3.92
C SER A 81 11.58 -7.91 -3.23
N GLU A 82 12.73 -7.52 -3.79
CA GLU A 82 14.03 -7.67 -3.16
C GLU A 82 14.16 -6.84 -1.89
N SER A 83 13.60 -5.63 -1.87
CA SER A 83 13.59 -4.79 -0.67
C SER A 83 12.90 -5.44 0.53
N VAL A 84 11.83 -6.21 0.28
CA VAL A 84 11.11 -6.96 1.32
C VAL A 84 11.83 -8.26 1.68
N SER A 85 12.20 -9.08 0.71
CA SER A 85 12.83 -10.38 0.95
C SER A 85 14.16 -10.25 1.69
N SER A 86 15.01 -9.30 1.30
CA SER A 86 16.31 -9.08 1.95
C SER A 86 16.20 -8.65 3.42
N ILE A 87 15.12 -7.93 3.79
CA ILE A 87 14.86 -7.58 5.19
C ILE A 87 14.41 -8.82 5.97
N LEU A 88 13.49 -9.61 5.39
CA LEU A 88 13.02 -10.83 6.04
C LEU A 88 14.15 -11.88 6.17
N GLU A 89 15.07 -11.98 5.23
CA GLU A 89 16.23 -12.87 5.29
C GLU A 89 17.18 -12.53 6.46
N ARG A 90 17.23 -11.26 6.86
CA ARG A 90 18.03 -10.83 8.02
C ARG A 90 17.36 -11.06 9.36
N LEU A 91 16.03 -11.03 9.41
CA LEU A 91 15.26 -11.04 10.66
C LEU A 91 14.53 -12.34 10.92
N CYS A 92 14.28 -13.14 9.89
CA CYS A 92 13.49 -14.36 9.95
C CYS A 92 14.30 -15.57 9.47
N LEU A 93 13.67 -16.73 9.55
CA LEU A 93 14.23 -18.01 9.12
C LEU A 93 13.43 -18.55 7.92
N ASP A 94 14.09 -19.39 7.09
CA ASP A 94 13.43 -20.13 6.00
C ASP A 94 12.61 -19.24 5.05
N VAL A 95 13.20 -18.13 4.62
CA VAL A 95 12.52 -17.20 3.70
C VAL A 95 12.32 -17.84 2.33
N ARG A 96 11.11 -17.75 1.81
CA ARG A 96 10.73 -18.27 0.50
C ARG A 96 9.94 -17.20 -0.25
N THR A 97 10.29 -17.00 -1.52
CA THR A 97 9.60 -16.12 -2.44
C THR A 97 8.91 -16.92 -3.53
N GLN A 98 7.71 -16.50 -3.92
CA GLN A 98 6.95 -17.05 -5.02
C GLN A 98 6.44 -15.93 -5.91
N GLY A 99 6.95 -15.85 -7.11
CA GLY A 99 6.59 -14.80 -8.09
C GLY A 99 7.75 -14.47 -9.03
N PRO A 100 7.60 -13.42 -9.88
CA PRO A 100 6.37 -12.65 -10.04
C PRO A 100 5.26 -13.43 -10.75
N PHE A 101 4.00 -13.15 -10.38
CA PHE A 101 2.80 -13.64 -11.05
C PHE A 101 1.80 -12.50 -11.26
N LEU A 102 0.83 -12.69 -12.18
CA LEU A 102 -0.24 -11.72 -12.40
C LEU A 102 -1.35 -11.92 -11.36
N LEU A 103 -1.63 -10.88 -10.59
CA LEU A 103 -2.77 -10.80 -9.67
C LEU A 103 -3.85 -9.93 -10.30
N SER A 104 -4.90 -10.55 -10.80
CA SER A 104 -6.04 -9.83 -11.36
C SER A 104 -7.05 -9.49 -10.29
N LEU A 105 -7.35 -8.20 -10.16
CA LEU A 105 -8.42 -7.64 -9.35
C LEU A 105 -9.52 -7.09 -10.28
N PRO A 106 -10.72 -6.78 -9.78
CA PRO A 106 -11.83 -6.32 -10.64
C PRO A 106 -11.47 -5.14 -11.54
N ASN A 107 -10.67 -4.20 -11.06
CA ASN A 107 -10.38 -2.94 -11.75
C ASN A 107 -8.96 -2.81 -12.28
N VAL A 108 -8.03 -3.68 -11.84
CA VAL A 108 -6.60 -3.61 -12.19
C VAL A 108 -5.97 -5.00 -12.18
N THR A 109 -4.84 -5.14 -12.86
CA THR A 109 -3.97 -6.31 -12.75
C THR A 109 -2.58 -5.84 -12.30
N HIS A 110 -2.01 -6.52 -11.30
CA HIS A 110 -0.68 -6.23 -10.76
C HIS A 110 0.29 -7.37 -11.04
N LEU A 111 1.59 -7.05 -11.10
CA LEU A 111 2.61 -8.04 -10.78
C LEU A 111 2.66 -8.22 -9.26
N ALA A 112 2.71 -9.45 -8.80
CA ALA A 112 2.70 -9.82 -7.39
C ALA A 112 3.80 -10.83 -7.06
N THR A 113 4.42 -10.69 -5.89
CA THR A 113 5.32 -11.69 -5.31
C THR A 113 4.93 -11.95 -3.87
N ASP A 114 4.69 -13.19 -3.52
CA ASP A 114 4.46 -13.63 -2.15
C ASP A 114 5.80 -13.97 -1.48
N VAL A 115 6.02 -13.43 -0.29
CA VAL A 115 7.18 -13.72 0.55
C VAL A 115 6.68 -14.34 1.85
N ARG A 116 7.22 -15.49 2.21
CA ARG A 116 6.91 -16.20 3.46
C ARG A 116 8.17 -16.52 4.22
N ALA A 117 8.11 -16.41 5.55
CA ALA A 117 9.25 -16.67 6.42
C ALA A 117 8.78 -17.23 7.77
N ARG A 118 9.63 -17.98 8.45
CA ARG A 118 9.41 -18.39 9.84
C ARG A 118 9.97 -17.29 10.75
N LEU A 119 9.18 -16.81 11.70
CA LEU A 119 9.55 -15.66 12.56
C LEU A 119 10.84 -15.89 13.38
N GLY A 120 11.08 -17.11 13.85
CA GLY A 120 12.20 -17.35 14.80
C GLY A 120 11.99 -16.56 16.09
N SER A 121 12.92 -15.67 16.42
CA SER A 121 12.84 -14.76 17.58
C SER A 121 12.30 -13.36 17.25
N ALA A 122 12.02 -13.06 15.98
CA ALA A 122 11.49 -11.77 15.58
C ALA A 122 10.01 -11.62 15.97
N HIS A 123 9.61 -10.41 16.35
CA HIS A 123 8.22 -10.07 16.58
C HIS A 123 7.63 -9.31 15.37
N LEU A 124 6.31 -9.39 15.21
CA LEU A 124 5.64 -8.71 14.08
C LEU A 124 5.96 -7.21 14.00
N LEU A 125 6.01 -6.51 15.14
CA LEU A 125 6.33 -5.08 15.17
C LEU A 125 7.78 -4.78 14.77
N ASP A 126 8.72 -5.67 15.02
CA ASP A 126 10.11 -5.53 14.55
C ASP A 126 10.16 -5.59 13.02
N LEU A 127 9.35 -6.49 12.43
CA LEU A 127 9.23 -6.59 10.97
C LEU A 127 8.56 -5.36 10.37
N VAL A 128 7.50 -4.84 10.99
CA VAL A 128 6.85 -3.60 10.57
C VAL A 128 7.85 -2.44 10.57
N ALA A 129 8.61 -2.27 11.66
CA ALA A 129 9.60 -1.19 11.79
C ALA A 129 10.75 -1.32 10.77
N ALA A 130 11.17 -2.54 10.46
CA ALA A 130 12.25 -2.77 9.49
C ALA A 130 11.78 -2.59 8.04
N LEU A 131 10.58 -3.05 7.71
CA LEU A 131 10.02 -2.99 6.36
C LEU A 131 9.55 -1.59 5.96
N HIS A 132 8.99 -0.84 6.92
CA HIS A 132 8.43 0.48 6.61
C HIS A 132 9.49 1.61 6.69
N PRO A 133 9.47 2.58 5.74
CA PRO A 133 8.71 2.57 4.50
C PRO A 133 9.32 1.63 3.44
N THR A 134 8.45 0.95 2.69
CA THR A 134 8.87 0.12 1.56
C THR A 134 9.28 0.98 0.35
N ALA A 135 10.01 0.39 -0.60
CA ALA A 135 10.35 1.06 -1.85
C ALA A 135 9.11 1.54 -2.63
N ALA A 136 7.98 0.81 -2.51
CA ALA A 136 6.73 1.14 -3.20
C ALA A 136 6.07 2.46 -2.73
N VAL A 137 6.35 2.92 -1.52
CA VAL A 137 5.77 4.16 -0.97
C VAL A 137 6.81 5.23 -0.63
N CYS A 138 8.09 4.89 -0.70
CA CYS A 138 9.21 5.80 -0.44
C CYS A 138 10.10 5.92 -1.67
N GLY A 139 10.79 4.84 -2.02
CA GLY A 139 11.76 4.78 -3.10
C GLY A 139 13.04 4.04 -2.70
N THR A 140 13.98 3.96 -3.64
CA THR A 140 15.27 3.29 -3.47
C THR A 140 16.39 4.15 -4.10
N PRO A 141 17.50 4.45 -3.39
CA PRO A 141 17.79 4.11 -1.99
C PRO A 141 16.91 4.87 -0.98
N ARG A 142 16.50 4.21 0.11
CA ARG A 142 15.51 4.70 1.08
C ARG A 142 15.82 6.10 1.63
N ASP A 143 17.03 6.30 2.14
CA ASP A 143 17.39 7.57 2.79
C ASP A 143 17.39 8.74 1.80
N ALA A 144 17.92 8.53 0.59
CA ALA A 144 17.89 9.52 -0.48
C ALA A 144 16.46 9.87 -0.92
N ALA A 145 15.61 8.84 -1.05
CA ALA A 145 14.20 9.02 -1.41
C ALA A 145 13.42 9.77 -0.32
N MET A 146 13.66 9.46 0.96
CA MET A 146 13.04 10.19 2.09
C MET A 146 13.40 11.68 2.06
N HIS A 147 14.68 12.02 1.87
CA HIS A 147 15.09 13.43 1.75
C HIS A 147 14.43 14.14 0.58
N LEU A 148 14.33 13.48 -0.59
CA LEU A 148 13.65 14.07 -1.75
C LEU A 148 12.15 14.29 -1.49
N ILE A 149 11.49 13.34 -0.84
CA ILE A 149 10.08 13.47 -0.46
C ILE A 149 9.89 14.67 0.49
N GLU A 150 10.73 14.80 1.51
CA GLU A 150 10.68 15.92 2.46
C GLU A 150 10.96 17.28 1.80
N GLU A 151 11.84 17.31 0.79
CA GLU A 151 12.19 18.52 0.05
C GLU A 151 11.15 18.94 -0.97
N LEU A 152 10.54 17.96 -1.69
CA LEU A 152 9.72 18.23 -2.87
C LEU A 152 8.20 18.21 -2.59
N GLU A 153 7.74 17.54 -1.53
CA GLU A 153 6.33 17.52 -1.19
C GLU A 153 5.96 18.74 -0.33
N ASP A 154 5.08 19.59 -0.84
CA ASP A 154 4.57 20.76 -0.12
C ASP A 154 3.64 20.43 1.04
N THR A 155 3.32 19.15 1.24
CA THR A 155 2.33 18.69 2.21
C THR A 155 2.86 17.55 3.07
N GLU A 156 2.57 17.62 4.37
CA GLU A 156 2.89 16.52 5.27
C GLU A 156 2.01 15.29 4.98
N ARG A 157 2.65 14.14 4.82
CA ARG A 157 1.97 12.84 4.66
C ARG A 157 1.25 12.41 5.92
N GLY A 158 1.74 12.83 7.10
CA GLY A 158 1.20 12.39 8.39
C GLY A 158 1.22 10.86 8.49
N ARG A 159 0.03 10.27 8.62
CA ARG A 159 -0.15 8.81 8.69
C ARG A 159 -0.43 8.15 7.31
N TYR A 160 -0.60 8.94 6.26
CA TYR A 160 -0.70 8.41 4.90
C TYR A 160 0.56 7.62 4.55
N SER A 161 0.40 6.52 3.87
CA SER A 161 1.44 5.52 3.54
C SER A 161 2.11 4.84 4.74
N GLY A 162 1.72 5.16 5.98
CA GLY A 162 2.20 4.50 7.19
C GLY A 162 1.60 3.09 7.39
N PRO A 163 2.17 2.28 8.29
CA PRO A 163 1.61 0.98 8.63
C PRO A 163 0.34 1.15 9.48
N VAL A 164 -0.72 0.43 9.12
CA VAL A 164 -1.97 0.36 9.87
C VAL A 164 -2.38 -1.09 10.04
N GLY A 165 -2.70 -1.51 11.26
CA GLY A 165 -3.03 -2.90 11.53
C GLY A 165 -3.23 -3.20 13.00
N TRP A 166 -3.08 -4.46 13.37
CA TRP A 166 -3.25 -4.96 14.72
C TRP A 166 -2.28 -6.10 15.03
N VAL A 167 -2.04 -6.30 16.31
CA VAL A 167 -1.30 -7.43 16.85
C VAL A 167 -2.01 -7.92 18.11
N ASP A 168 -2.14 -9.25 18.27
CA ASP A 168 -2.69 -9.88 19.46
C ASP A 168 -1.61 -10.21 20.50
N THR A 169 -2.04 -10.68 21.66
CA THR A 169 -1.14 -11.06 22.77
C THR A 169 -0.31 -12.31 22.47
N ALA A 170 -0.65 -13.09 21.45
CA ALA A 170 0.11 -14.25 20.98
C ALA A 170 1.14 -13.89 19.91
N GLY A 171 1.20 -12.60 19.50
CA GLY A 171 2.10 -12.11 18.46
C GLY A 171 1.59 -12.33 17.03
N ASN A 172 0.33 -12.78 16.85
CA ASN A 172 -0.30 -12.81 15.54
C ASN A 172 -0.86 -11.43 15.21
N GLY A 173 -0.98 -11.14 13.93
CA GLY A 173 -1.52 -9.86 13.48
C GLY A 173 -1.23 -9.60 12.02
N GLU A 174 -1.69 -8.46 11.54
CA GLU A 174 -1.44 -7.99 10.19
C GLU A 174 -1.37 -6.48 10.12
N PHE A 175 -0.51 -5.98 9.25
CA PHE A 175 -0.36 -4.56 8.96
C PHE A 175 -0.42 -4.34 7.45
N ALA A 176 -1.33 -3.47 7.04
CA ALA A 176 -1.40 -2.92 5.68
C ALA A 176 -0.66 -1.59 5.62
N ILE A 177 -0.34 -1.13 4.42
CA ILE A 177 0.11 0.24 4.18
C ILE A 177 -1.12 1.12 4.02
N ALA A 178 -1.21 2.25 4.73
CA ALA A 178 -2.37 3.16 4.70
C ALA A 178 -2.46 3.90 3.36
N LEU A 179 -2.94 3.19 2.35
CA LEU A 179 -3.21 3.69 1.00
C LEU A 179 -4.72 3.76 0.75
N ARG A 180 -5.12 4.46 -0.33
CA ARG A 180 -6.54 4.64 -0.67
C ARG A 180 -7.31 5.12 0.55
N CYS A 181 -6.79 6.18 1.20
CA CYS A 181 -7.30 6.66 2.47
C CYS A 181 -7.50 8.18 2.47
N GLY A 182 -8.24 8.63 3.47
CA GLY A 182 -8.42 10.04 3.76
C GLY A 182 -8.48 10.30 5.26
N LEU A 183 -8.11 11.50 5.65
CA LEU A 183 -8.20 11.98 7.02
C LEU A 183 -9.46 12.83 7.19
N ALA A 184 -10.40 12.33 8.00
CA ALA A 184 -11.63 13.05 8.33
C ALA A 184 -11.37 14.07 9.45
N SER A 185 -11.97 15.24 9.33
CA SER A 185 -11.95 16.29 10.36
C SER A 185 -13.24 17.13 10.27
N GLY A 186 -14.23 16.80 11.08
CA GLY A 186 -15.55 17.41 11.01
C GLY A 186 -16.14 17.24 9.62
N THR A 187 -16.42 18.35 8.95
CA THR A 187 -17.01 18.39 7.60
C THR A 187 -15.99 18.25 6.46
N ARG A 188 -14.72 17.97 6.76
CA ARG A 188 -13.65 17.86 5.76
C ARG A 188 -13.10 16.44 5.72
N LEU A 189 -12.84 15.94 4.50
CA LEU A 189 -12.10 14.71 4.25
C LEU A 189 -10.95 15.03 3.30
N ARG A 190 -9.71 14.92 3.80
CA ARG A 190 -8.51 15.09 3.00
C ARG A 190 -8.09 13.73 2.47
N LEU A 191 -8.21 13.53 1.16
CA LEU A 191 -7.80 12.33 0.43
C LEU A 191 -6.31 12.38 0.08
N PHE A 192 -5.66 11.21 0.12
CA PHE A 192 -4.27 11.07 -0.24
C PHE A 192 -4.09 10.07 -1.38
N ALA A 193 -3.23 10.43 -2.32
CA ALA A 193 -2.72 9.52 -3.35
C ALA A 193 -1.30 9.91 -3.74
N GLY A 194 -0.55 8.97 -4.28
CA GLY A 194 0.79 9.17 -4.81
C GLY A 194 1.10 8.17 -5.90
N ALA A 195 2.10 8.45 -6.71
CA ALA A 195 2.63 7.57 -7.75
C ALA A 195 4.15 7.38 -7.58
N GLY A 196 4.66 6.25 -8.03
CA GLY A 196 6.10 5.99 -8.07
C GLY A 196 6.72 6.71 -9.26
N ILE A 197 7.71 7.57 -9.00
CA ILE A 197 8.36 8.34 -10.05
C ILE A 197 9.64 7.63 -10.51
N MET A 198 9.73 7.37 -11.80
CA MET A 198 10.88 6.80 -12.47
C MET A 198 11.47 7.83 -13.45
N PRO A 199 12.74 7.68 -13.90
CA PRO A 199 13.38 8.64 -14.81
C PRO A 199 12.63 8.87 -16.12
N ASP A 200 11.81 7.93 -16.54
CA ASP A 200 11.01 7.93 -17.77
C ASP A 200 9.49 8.09 -17.48
N SER A 201 9.12 8.52 -16.27
CA SER A 201 7.72 8.84 -15.92
C SER A 201 7.24 10.08 -16.68
N ASP A 202 6.02 10.00 -17.20
CA ASP A 202 5.32 11.13 -17.80
C ASP A 202 4.44 11.82 -16.73
N PRO A 203 4.63 13.12 -16.45
CA PRO A 203 3.93 13.80 -15.37
C PRO A 203 2.40 13.77 -15.48
N ASP A 204 1.84 13.87 -16.70
CA ASP A 204 0.39 13.85 -16.90
C ASP A 204 -0.19 12.45 -16.69
N ALA A 205 0.56 11.42 -17.07
CA ALA A 205 0.19 10.03 -16.80
C ALA A 205 0.21 9.75 -15.28
N GLU A 206 1.24 10.19 -14.56
CA GLU A 206 1.36 10.00 -13.11
C GLU A 206 0.26 10.77 -12.35
N LEU A 207 -0.08 11.99 -12.79
CA LEU A 207 -1.21 12.74 -12.24
C LEU A 207 -2.53 11.99 -12.42
N THR A 208 -2.79 11.48 -13.63
CA THR A 208 -3.99 10.68 -13.95
C THR A 208 -4.06 9.43 -13.07
N GLU A 209 -2.92 8.79 -12.81
CA GLU A 209 -2.83 7.63 -11.91
C GLU A 209 -3.19 8.02 -10.47
N THR A 210 -2.71 9.16 -9.96
CA THR A 210 -3.07 9.61 -8.61
C THR A 210 -4.55 9.91 -8.47
N GLU A 211 -5.19 10.52 -9.48
CA GLU A 211 -6.63 10.74 -9.51
C GLU A 211 -7.40 9.41 -9.47
N ALA A 212 -7.00 8.43 -10.27
CA ALA A 212 -7.59 7.09 -10.26
C ALA A 212 -7.44 6.39 -8.90
N LYS A 213 -6.34 6.64 -8.19
CA LYS A 213 -6.09 6.10 -6.84
C LYS A 213 -6.98 6.73 -5.76
N MET A 214 -7.59 7.89 -5.99
CA MET A 214 -8.58 8.51 -5.09
C MET A 214 -10.00 7.95 -5.29
N ARG A 215 -10.29 7.33 -6.45
CA ARG A 215 -11.62 6.81 -6.79
C ARG A 215 -12.28 5.95 -5.70
N PRO A 216 -11.59 5.04 -4.98
CA PRO A 216 -12.25 4.23 -3.96
C PRO A 216 -12.98 5.05 -2.89
N LEU A 217 -12.42 6.14 -2.41
CA LEU A 217 -13.09 7.01 -1.46
C LEU A 217 -14.16 7.90 -2.12
N LEU A 218 -13.93 8.38 -3.33
CA LEU A 218 -14.92 9.13 -4.10
C LEU A 218 -16.16 8.29 -4.37
N ASP A 219 -15.99 7.04 -4.82
CA ASP A 219 -17.08 6.10 -5.06
C ASP A 219 -17.84 5.77 -3.77
N ALA A 220 -17.14 5.60 -2.64
CA ALA A 220 -17.77 5.38 -1.35
C ALA A 220 -18.60 6.60 -0.89
N LEU A 221 -18.20 7.80 -1.28
CA LEU A 221 -18.93 9.05 -1.03
C LEU A 221 -20.07 9.29 -2.03
N GLY A 222 -20.07 8.60 -3.16
CA GLY A 222 -21.05 8.77 -4.23
C GLY A 222 -20.80 10.00 -5.12
N VAL A 223 -19.53 10.42 -5.27
CA VAL A 223 -19.12 11.59 -6.06
C VAL A 223 -18.09 11.23 -7.15
#